data_820f76ca6744ea2c60e53cf43aafd29f
#
_entry.id   820f76ca6744ea2c60e53cf43aafd29f
#
_cell.length_a   1.000
_cell.length_b   1.000
_cell.length_c   1.000
_cell.angle_alpha   90.00
_cell.angle_beta   90.00
_cell.angle_gamma   90.00
#
_symmetry.space_group_name_H-M   'P 1'
#
loop_
_entity.id
_entity.type
_entity.pdbx_description
1 polymer ?
#
loop_
_entity_poly.entity_id
_entity_poly.type
_entity_poly.pdbx_seq_one_letter_code
_entity_poly.pdbx_strand_id
1 'polypeptide(L)'
;MDFLFIDARDPIFGLIILVLSVVVVVIFSYFWGVFSRKSKDASIDKFLAKFSQDDSKIIESLSSLESPELAVIATGFAKLGDWQKAANFYEKAIKKAGHDEKMLLLGDLGLAYIKTGLLKNAKDCLEELLGAKPRDEKALFHLLFVYEKLKDKAGIKSCLDALFALGCCDDDLRAYIGASELLSAPLSTGDKITALKTLPQTALVKRYICELKSKNYEKPSADELPPLQMCADIFDLDTLSEFWSEFFTDEQNGCENLKFSIKLAKLAKENNLGAKLEFKYTCLACKNELPLFFARCPKCLKIASVKLDATLRQDESFSQQKGDM
;
A
#
# COMPACT_ATOMS: atom_id res chain seq x y z
N MET A 1 -43.50 -38.58 8.33
CA MET A 1 -42.03 -38.42 8.42
C MET A 1 -41.37 -39.45 7.50
N ASP A 2 -41.58 -39.35 6.18
CA ASP A 2 -41.11 -40.33 5.21
C ASP A 2 -40.38 -39.64 4.03
N PHE A 3 -39.36 -38.83 4.35
CA PHE A 3 -38.61 -38.10 3.33
C PHE A 3 -37.13 -38.49 3.18
N LEU A 4 -36.73 -39.67 3.67
CA LEU A 4 -35.30 -40.06 3.70
C LEU A 4 -35.02 -41.50 3.17
N PHE A 5 -35.87 -42.07 2.28
CA PHE A 5 -35.52 -43.25 1.54
C PHE A 5 -35.39 -42.94 0.05
N ILE A 6 -34.27 -42.29 -0.33
CA ILE A 6 -33.84 -42.24 -1.73
C ILE A 6 -33.23 -43.60 -2.05
N ASP A 7 -33.89 -44.34 -2.94
CA ASP A 7 -33.41 -45.69 -3.39
C ASP A 7 -32.07 -45.50 -4.12
N ALA A 8 -31.08 -46.37 -3.80
CA ALA A 8 -29.74 -46.29 -4.40
C ALA A 8 -29.73 -46.50 -5.94
N ARG A 9 -30.87 -46.80 -6.53
CA ARG A 9 -31.08 -46.91 -7.99
C ARG A 9 -31.62 -45.66 -8.64
N ASP A 10 -31.89 -44.62 -7.87
CA ASP A 10 -32.42 -43.36 -8.42
C ASP A 10 -31.26 -42.52 -9.04
N PRO A 11 -31.36 -42.05 -10.28
CA PRO A 11 -30.33 -41.22 -10.93
C PRO A 11 -30.03 -39.93 -10.13
N ILE A 12 -31.00 -39.47 -9.33
CA ILE A 12 -30.85 -38.33 -8.41
C ILE A 12 -29.84 -38.61 -7.29
N PHE A 13 -29.79 -39.87 -6.80
CA PHE A 13 -28.85 -40.28 -5.77
C PHE A 13 -27.39 -40.23 -6.27
N GLY A 14 -27.14 -40.63 -7.52
CA GLY A 14 -25.84 -40.51 -8.17
C GLY A 14 -25.39 -39.06 -8.32
N LEU A 15 -26.32 -38.14 -8.66
CA LEU A 15 -26.06 -36.74 -8.81
C LEU A 15 -25.73 -36.08 -7.46
N ILE A 16 -26.44 -36.43 -6.40
CA ILE A 16 -26.18 -35.95 -5.05
C ILE A 16 -24.76 -36.38 -4.58
N ILE A 17 -24.40 -37.63 -4.78
CA ILE A 17 -23.06 -38.16 -4.43
C ILE A 17 -21.97 -37.43 -5.22
N LEU A 18 -22.20 -37.17 -6.51
CA LEU A 18 -21.24 -36.44 -7.35
C LEU A 18 -21.04 -35.00 -6.86
N VAL A 19 -22.12 -34.27 -6.57
CA VAL A 19 -22.05 -32.92 -6.02
C VAL A 19 -21.33 -32.91 -4.67
N LEU A 20 -21.65 -33.87 -3.80
CA LEU A 20 -21.04 -33.97 -2.47
C LEU A 20 -19.54 -34.30 -2.56
N SER A 21 -19.14 -35.15 -3.50
CA SER A 21 -17.72 -35.45 -3.76
C SER A 21 -16.95 -34.24 -4.28
N VAL A 22 -17.54 -33.45 -5.18
CA VAL A 22 -16.92 -32.18 -5.67
C VAL A 22 -16.76 -31.17 -4.53
N VAL A 23 -17.77 -31.01 -3.68
CA VAL A 23 -17.69 -30.12 -2.51
C VAL A 23 -16.58 -30.55 -1.56
N VAL A 24 -16.45 -31.85 -1.28
CA VAL A 24 -15.38 -32.41 -0.43
C VAL A 24 -14.00 -32.12 -1.03
N VAL A 25 -13.83 -32.32 -2.35
CA VAL A 25 -12.57 -32.04 -3.05
C VAL A 25 -12.22 -30.56 -2.99
N VAL A 26 -13.17 -29.66 -3.19
CA VAL A 26 -12.97 -28.22 -3.11
C VAL A 26 -12.57 -27.79 -1.69
N ILE A 27 -13.27 -28.29 -0.67
CA ILE A 27 -12.94 -28.03 0.74
C ILE A 27 -11.54 -28.54 1.07
N PHE A 28 -11.21 -29.75 0.65
CA PHE A 28 -9.89 -30.35 0.90
C PHE A 28 -8.78 -29.59 0.18
N SER A 29 -8.99 -29.16 -1.05
CA SER A 29 -8.05 -28.35 -1.83
C SER A 29 -7.82 -26.99 -1.17
N TYR A 30 -8.88 -26.36 -0.69
CA TYR A 30 -8.79 -25.08 0.04
C TYR A 30 -8.00 -25.24 1.35
N PHE A 31 -8.34 -26.22 2.18
CA PHE A 31 -7.61 -26.51 3.43
C PHE A 31 -6.16 -26.89 3.19
N TRP A 32 -5.89 -27.70 2.14
CA TRP A 32 -4.52 -28.07 1.77
C TRP A 32 -3.69 -26.86 1.36
N GLY A 33 -4.25 -25.94 0.58
CA GLY A 33 -3.61 -24.69 0.18
C GLY A 33 -3.27 -23.78 1.38
N VAL A 34 -4.19 -23.66 2.33
CA VAL A 34 -4.01 -22.86 3.56
C VAL A 34 -3.01 -23.53 4.50
N PHE A 35 -3.10 -24.85 4.67
CA PHE A 35 -2.25 -25.61 5.59
C PHE A 35 -0.80 -25.73 5.07
N SER A 36 -0.63 -25.94 3.77
CA SER A 36 0.68 -26.03 3.12
C SER A 36 1.44 -24.69 3.17
N ARG A 37 0.75 -23.55 3.05
CA ARG A 37 1.36 -22.22 3.23
C ARG A 37 1.78 -22.00 4.69
N LYS A 38 0.90 -22.31 5.63
CA LYS A 38 1.13 -22.11 7.07
C LYS A 38 2.27 -22.98 7.62
N SER A 39 2.46 -24.20 7.08
CA SER A 39 3.54 -25.09 7.52
C SER A 39 4.92 -24.65 7.02
N LYS A 40 5.00 -24.11 5.80
CA LYS A 40 6.27 -23.55 5.26
C LYS A 40 6.69 -22.29 6.00
N ASP A 41 5.73 -21.39 6.29
CA ASP A 41 6.00 -20.18 7.04
C ASP A 41 6.41 -20.49 8.49
N ALA A 42 5.73 -21.40 9.17
CA ALA A 42 6.08 -21.79 10.54
C ALA A 42 7.45 -22.50 10.65
N SER A 43 7.88 -23.22 9.61
CA SER A 43 9.22 -23.85 9.58
C SER A 43 10.31 -22.80 9.38
N ILE A 44 10.04 -21.79 8.54
CA ILE A 44 10.93 -20.65 8.31
C ILE A 44 11.00 -19.80 9.59
N ASP A 45 9.87 -19.50 10.24
CA ASP A 45 9.81 -18.73 11.48
C ASP A 45 10.57 -19.42 12.62
N LYS A 46 10.42 -20.75 12.77
CA LYS A 46 11.17 -21.53 13.75
C LYS A 46 12.68 -21.54 13.48
N PHE A 47 13.05 -21.64 12.21
CA PHE A 47 14.43 -21.58 11.78
C PHE A 47 15.03 -20.20 12.07
N LEU A 48 14.31 -19.11 11.70
CA LEU A 48 14.75 -17.74 11.89
C LEU A 48 14.76 -17.30 13.37
N ALA A 49 13.85 -17.78 14.21
CA ALA A 49 13.87 -17.52 15.64
C ALA A 49 15.14 -18.09 16.33
N LYS A 50 15.69 -19.15 15.78
CA LYS A 50 16.97 -19.72 16.24
C LYS A 50 18.19 -18.84 15.91
N PHE A 51 18.03 -17.99 14.89
CA PHE A 51 19.09 -17.06 14.42
C PHE A 51 19.13 -15.73 15.17
N SER A 52 18.09 -15.38 15.94
CA SER A 52 18.04 -14.12 16.66
C SER A 52 18.96 -14.08 17.89
N GLN A 53 19.51 -15.21 18.32
CA GLN A 53 20.28 -15.30 19.57
C GLN A 53 21.83 -15.28 19.40
N ASP A 54 22.40 -15.54 18.22
CA ASP A 54 23.86 -15.53 18.04
C ASP A 54 24.26 -15.26 16.58
N ASP A 55 24.11 -14.00 16.16
CA ASP A 55 24.24 -13.60 14.74
C ASP A 55 25.63 -13.89 14.13
N SER A 56 26.72 -13.84 14.91
CA SER A 56 28.07 -13.95 14.35
C SER A 56 28.50 -15.38 14.02
N LYS A 57 28.26 -16.33 14.90
CA LYS A 57 28.64 -17.76 14.70
C LYS A 57 27.77 -18.43 13.63
N ILE A 58 26.54 -18.01 13.53
CA ILE A 58 25.59 -18.56 12.57
C ILE A 58 25.89 -18.05 11.16
N ILE A 59 26.26 -16.78 11.03
CA ILE A 59 26.68 -16.17 9.76
C ILE A 59 27.92 -16.89 9.22
N GLU A 60 28.83 -17.35 10.07
CA GLU A 60 30.05 -18.08 9.69
C GLU A 60 29.71 -19.52 9.25
N SER A 61 28.82 -20.21 9.93
CA SER A 61 28.36 -21.56 9.54
C SER A 61 27.57 -21.58 8.23
N LEU A 62 26.93 -20.47 7.85
CA LEU A 62 26.22 -20.30 6.58
C LEU A 62 27.15 -19.91 5.41
N SER A 63 28.43 -19.70 5.67
CA SER A 63 29.41 -19.40 4.61
C SER A 63 29.60 -20.54 3.61
N SER A 64 29.21 -21.77 3.97
CA SER A 64 29.27 -22.96 3.10
C SER A 64 28.07 -23.07 2.13
N LEU A 65 26.98 -22.30 2.35
CA LEU A 65 25.77 -22.35 1.51
C LEU A 65 26.02 -21.71 0.14
N GLU A 66 25.37 -22.26 -0.88
CA GLU A 66 25.39 -21.73 -2.23
C GLU A 66 24.44 -20.52 -2.38
N SER A 67 24.53 -19.82 -3.53
CA SER A 67 23.76 -18.61 -3.79
C SER A 67 22.25 -18.80 -3.64
N PRO A 68 21.59 -19.84 -4.19
CA PRO A 68 20.15 -20.00 -4.09
C PRO A 68 19.64 -20.18 -2.66
N GLU A 69 20.43 -20.89 -1.83
CA GLU A 69 20.08 -21.14 -0.43
C GLU A 69 20.14 -19.84 0.39
N LEU A 70 21.19 -19.05 0.18
CA LEU A 70 21.34 -17.73 0.79
C LEU A 70 20.22 -16.77 0.37
N ALA A 71 19.80 -16.83 -0.90
CA ALA A 71 18.70 -16.03 -1.41
C ALA A 71 17.35 -16.39 -0.75
N VAL A 72 17.08 -17.68 -0.50
CA VAL A 72 15.88 -18.12 0.23
C VAL A 72 15.88 -17.59 1.66
N ILE A 73 17.01 -17.63 2.35
CA ILE A 73 17.18 -17.09 3.70
C ILE A 73 16.94 -15.58 3.68
N ALA A 74 17.56 -14.86 2.75
CA ALA A 74 17.36 -13.41 2.59
C ALA A 74 15.89 -13.04 2.37
N THR A 75 15.18 -13.78 1.50
CA THR A 75 13.76 -13.61 1.26
C THR A 75 12.93 -13.87 2.51
N GLY A 76 13.31 -14.86 3.33
CA GLY A 76 12.69 -15.13 4.61
C GLY A 76 12.78 -13.91 5.56
N PHE A 77 13.97 -13.35 5.73
CA PHE A 77 14.17 -12.14 6.55
C PHE A 77 13.41 -10.93 6.00
N ALA A 78 13.39 -10.73 4.67
CA ALA A 78 12.61 -9.68 4.04
C ALA A 78 11.11 -9.79 4.33
N LYS A 79 10.54 -11.01 4.32
CA LYS A 79 9.13 -11.26 4.67
C LYS A 79 8.82 -10.96 6.14
N LEU A 80 9.78 -11.20 7.03
CA LEU A 80 9.68 -10.87 8.46
C LEU A 80 9.88 -9.37 8.74
N GLY A 81 10.31 -8.60 7.74
CA GLY A 81 10.59 -7.17 7.89
C GLY A 81 12.00 -6.85 8.40
N ASP A 82 12.86 -7.85 8.61
CA ASP A 82 14.27 -7.66 8.96
C ASP A 82 15.11 -7.40 7.70
N TRP A 83 14.93 -6.20 7.14
CA TRP A 83 15.56 -5.80 5.88
C TRP A 83 17.07 -5.70 5.97
N GLN A 84 17.62 -5.43 7.17
CA GLN A 84 19.08 -5.36 7.34
C GLN A 84 19.71 -6.74 7.19
N LYS A 85 19.14 -7.77 7.82
CA LYS A 85 19.61 -9.15 7.64
C LYS A 85 19.38 -9.63 6.23
N ALA A 86 18.20 -9.31 5.66
CA ALA A 86 17.92 -9.64 4.25
C ALA A 86 19.00 -9.09 3.31
N ALA A 87 19.37 -7.80 3.42
CA ALA A 87 20.40 -7.19 2.60
C ALA A 87 21.76 -7.92 2.75
N ASN A 88 22.18 -8.20 3.98
CA ASN A 88 23.44 -8.92 4.25
C ASN A 88 23.48 -10.30 3.59
N PHE A 89 22.35 -11.04 3.57
CA PHE A 89 22.27 -12.35 2.94
C PHE A 89 22.19 -12.24 1.41
N TYR A 90 21.47 -11.24 0.87
CA TYR A 90 21.50 -10.99 -0.59
C TYR A 90 22.89 -10.62 -1.09
N GLU A 91 23.64 -9.78 -0.37
CA GLU A 91 25.05 -9.46 -0.72
C GLU A 91 25.93 -10.70 -0.79
N LYS A 92 25.76 -11.64 0.17
CA LYS A 92 26.52 -12.90 0.17
C LYS A 92 26.09 -13.81 -0.97
N ALA A 93 24.79 -13.89 -1.25
CA ALA A 93 24.26 -14.66 -2.36
C ALA A 93 24.82 -14.15 -3.70
N ILE A 94 24.80 -12.84 -3.91
CA ILE A 94 25.32 -12.18 -5.13
C ILE A 94 26.79 -12.46 -5.37
N LYS A 95 27.62 -12.54 -4.31
CA LYS A 95 29.05 -12.87 -4.44
C LYS A 95 29.31 -14.27 -4.97
N LYS A 96 28.35 -15.19 -4.78
CA LYS A 96 28.42 -16.59 -5.22
C LYS A 96 27.59 -16.88 -6.47
N ALA A 97 26.71 -15.95 -6.84
CA ALA A 97 25.77 -16.10 -7.94
C ALA A 97 26.44 -16.04 -9.30
N GLY A 98 25.94 -16.82 -10.26
CA GLY A 98 26.22 -16.63 -11.68
C GLY A 98 25.59 -15.33 -12.21
N HIS A 99 25.93 -14.95 -13.45
CA HIS A 99 25.50 -13.65 -14.01
C HIS A 99 23.97 -13.47 -14.01
N ASP A 100 23.21 -14.45 -14.47
CA ASP A 100 21.74 -14.35 -14.58
C ASP A 100 21.06 -14.32 -13.21
N GLU A 101 21.54 -15.12 -12.28
CA GLU A 101 21.07 -15.16 -10.91
C GLU A 101 21.38 -13.85 -10.18
N LYS A 102 22.58 -13.30 -10.38
CA LYS A 102 22.97 -12.00 -9.84
C LYS A 102 21.99 -10.93 -10.24
N MET A 103 21.55 -10.88 -11.51
CA MET A 103 20.61 -9.88 -12.00
C MET A 103 19.24 -9.99 -11.30
N LEU A 104 18.78 -11.18 -10.96
CA LEU A 104 17.54 -11.36 -10.20
C LEU A 104 17.70 -10.85 -8.76
N LEU A 105 18.81 -11.19 -8.12
CA LEU A 105 19.08 -10.81 -6.72
C LEU A 105 19.34 -9.31 -6.54
N LEU A 106 19.86 -8.62 -7.54
CA LEU A 106 20.08 -7.16 -7.50
C LEU A 106 18.78 -6.38 -7.30
N GLY A 107 17.67 -6.83 -7.88
CA GLY A 107 16.36 -6.20 -7.67
C GLY A 107 15.87 -6.31 -6.23
N ASP A 108 16.02 -7.50 -5.64
CA ASP A 108 15.64 -7.77 -4.24
C ASP A 108 16.57 -7.07 -3.25
N LEU A 109 17.88 -7.05 -3.52
CA LEU A 109 18.85 -6.29 -2.74
C LEU A 109 18.58 -4.79 -2.81
N GLY A 110 18.27 -4.25 -3.99
CA GLY A 110 17.88 -2.85 -4.17
C GLY A 110 16.68 -2.48 -3.32
N LEU A 111 15.65 -3.34 -3.29
CA LEU A 111 14.49 -3.15 -2.42
C LEU A 111 14.87 -3.23 -0.93
N ALA A 112 15.72 -4.17 -0.54
CA ALA A 112 16.18 -4.27 0.84
C ALA A 112 16.93 -3.00 1.28
N TYR A 113 17.80 -2.45 0.43
CA TYR A 113 18.47 -1.17 0.68
C TYR A 113 17.51 0.02 0.74
N ILE A 114 16.45 0.06 -0.07
CA ILE A 114 15.40 1.07 0.05
C ILE A 114 14.76 1.00 1.43
N LYS A 115 14.43 -0.20 1.91
CA LYS A 115 13.76 -0.42 3.21
C LYS A 115 14.66 -0.10 4.41
N THR A 116 15.95 -0.28 4.28
CA THR A 116 16.94 0.10 5.32
C THR A 116 17.38 1.56 5.22
N GLY A 117 16.96 2.30 4.18
CA GLY A 117 17.34 3.69 3.96
C GLY A 117 18.73 3.89 3.34
N LEU A 118 19.40 2.81 2.90
CA LEU A 118 20.70 2.85 2.20
C LEU A 118 20.51 3.22 0.72
N LEU A 119 20.03 4.45 0.47
CA LEU A 119 19.55 4.88 -0.85
C LEU A 119 20.66 4.91 -1.92
N LYS A 120 21.91 5.21 -1.56
CA LYS A 120 23.04 5.18 -2.51
C LYS A 120 23.31 3.76 -2.99
N ASN A 121 23.38 2.81 -2.07
CA ASN A 121 23.57 1.39 -2.40
C ASN A 121 22.39 0.85 -3.23
N ALA A 122 21.17 1.26 -2.89
CA ALA A 122 19.99 0.91 -3.68
C ALA A 122 20.08 1.42 -5.12
N LYS A 123 20.54 2.68 -5.30
CA LYS A 123 20.76 3.28 -6.62
C LYS A 123 21.75 2.42 -7.43
N ASP A 124 22.93 2.16 -6.87
CA ASP A 124 23.99 1.43 -7.57
C ASP A 124 23.52 0.03 -8.03
N CYS A 125 22.85 -0.72 -7.14
CA CYS A 125 22.29 -2.03 -7.47
C CYS A 125 21.22 -1.98 -8.57
N LEU A 126 20.33 -1.00 -8.50
CA LEU A 126 19.23 -0.88 -9.48
C LEU A 126 19.72 -0.37 -10.83
N GLU A 127 20.72 0.52 -10.85
CA GLU A 127 21.37 0.96 -12.09
C GLU A 127 22.14 -0.19 -12.75
N GLU A 128 22.84 -1.03 -11.97
CA GLU A 128 23.52 -2.23 -12.49
C GLU A 128 22.50 -3.21 -13.10
N LEU A 129 21.36 -3.45 -12.41
CA LEU A 129 20.30 -4.29 -12.93
C LEU A 129 19.73 -3.75 -14.24
N LEU A 130 19.42 -2.44 -14.29
CA LEU A 130 18.87 -1.79 -15.47
C LEU A 130 19.86 -1.69 -16.63
N GLY A 131 21.18 -1.66 -16.34
CA GLY A 131 22.20 -1.80 -17.36
C GLY A 131 22.13 -3.13 -18.12
N ALA A 132 21.76 -4.21 -17.43
CA ALA A 132 21.57 -5.53 -18.05
C ALA A 132 20.12 -5.75 -18.55
N LYS A 133 19.12 -5.22 -17.82
CA LYS A 133 17.69 -5.38 -18.10
C LYS A 133 16.97 -4.02 -18.14
N PRO A 134 17.13 -3.22 -19.20
CA PRO A 134 16.61 -1.83 -19.25
C PRO A 134 15.09 -1.72 -19.17
N ARG A 135 14.36 -2.81 -19.40
CA ARG A 135 12.89 -2.87 -19.41
C ARG A 135 12.31 -3.50 -18.14
N ASP A 136 13.08 -3.62 -17.07
CA ASP A 136 12.56 -4.11 -15.79
C ASP A 136 11.73 -3.01 -15.12
N GLU A 137 10.42 -3.13 -15.25
CA GLU A 137 9.45 -2.18 -14.71
C GLU A 137 9.60 -1.98 -13.20
N LYS A 138 9.77 -3.08 -12.44
CA LYS A 138 9.92 -3.01 -10.98
C LYS A 138 11.18 -2.25 -10.57
N ALA A 139 12.28 -2.54 -11.24
CA ALA A 139 13.56 -1.85 -10.99
C ALA A 139 13.44 -0.35 -11.31
N LEU A 140 12.77 0.01 -12.42
CA LEU A 140 12.52 1.42 -12.77
C LEU A 140 11.66 2.13 -11.71
N PHE A 141 10.58 1.52 -11.21
CA PHE A 141 9.77 2.12 -10.12
C PHE A 141 10.55 2.26 -8.82
N HIS A 142 11.39 1.28 -8.46
CA HIS A 142 12.23 1.37 -7.28
C HIS A 142 13.30 2.45 -7.44
N LEU A 143 13.95 2.55 -8.61
CA LEU A 143 14.95 3.56 -8.90
C LEU A 143 14.35 4.95 -8.93
N LEU A 144 13.15 5.12 -9.51
CA LEU A 144 12.40 6.37 -9.46
C LEU A 144 12.18 6.83 -8.00
N PHE A 145 11.77 5.92 -7.12
CA PHE A 145 11.62 6.22 -5.69
C PHE A 145 12.95 6.67 -5.05
N VAL A 146 14.04 5.99 -5.40
CA VAL A 146 15.38 6.35 -4.88
C VAL A 146 15.78 7.75 -5.35
N TYR A 147 15.60 8.08 -6.64
CA TYR A 147 15.90 9.40 -7.17
C TYR A 147 15.01 10.50 -6.56
N GLU A 148 13.73 10.24 -6.30
CA GLU A 148 12.86 11.17 -5.57
C GLU A 148 13.45 11.49 -4.18
N LYS A 149 13.88 10.47 -3.43
CA LYS A 149 14.48 10.64 -2.09
C LYS A 149 15.82 11.35 -2.13
N LEU A 150 16.62 11.11 -3.15
CA LEU A 150 17.90 11.78 -3.39
C LEU A 150 17.73 13.18 -4.02
N LYS A 151 16.51 13.56 -4.43
CA LYS A 151 16.20 14.80 -5.16
C LYS A 151 16.97 14.93 -6.49
N ASP A 152 17.27 13.83 -7.14
CA ASP A 152 17.95 13.77 -8.43
C ASP A 152 16.94 13.95 -9.57
N LYS A 153 16.75 15.21 -10.02
CA LYS A 153 15.80 15.56 -11.07
C LYS A 153 16.11 14.90 -12.42
N ALA A 154 17.40 14.74 -12.74
CA ALA A 154 17.80 14.11 -14.01
C ALA A 154 17.48 12.63 -14.00
N GLY A 155 17.75 11.93 -12.90
CA GLY A 155 17.38 10.53 -12.71
C GLY A 155 15.86 10.31 -12.73
N ILE A 156 15.09 11.18 -12.06
CA ILE A 156 13.60 11.14 -12.10
C ILE A 156 13.12 11.21 -13.54
N LYS A 157 13.58 12.19 -14.31
CA LYS A 157 13.18 12.37 -15.70
C LYS A 157 13.52 11.14 -16.55
N SER A 158 14.74 10.62 -16.43
CA SER A 158 15.17 9.43 -17.17
C SER A 158 14.30 8.20 -16.86
N CYS A 159 13.97 7.98 -15.58
CA CYS A 159 13.06 6.89 -15.20
C CYS A 159 11.65 7.08 -15.73
N LEU A 160 11.11 8.32 -15.72
CA LEU A 160 9.79 8.62 -16.27
C LEU A 160 9.75 8.39 -17.78
N ASP A 161 10.77 8.85 -18.52
CA ASP A 161 10.88 8.64 -19.95
C ASP A 161 10.93 7.14 -20.28
N ALA A 162 11.68 6.35 -19.52
CA ALA A 162 11.74 4.89 -19.67
C ALA A 162 10.39 4.22 -19.37
N LEU A 163 9.72 4.59 -18.27
CA LEU A 163 8.40 4.07 -17.91
C LEU A 163 7.34 4.47 -18.93
N PHE A 164 7.42 5.67 -19.49
CA PHE A 164 6.56 6.13 -20.56
C PHE A 164 6.74 5.27 -21.83
N ALA A 165 7.99 5.02 -22.22
CA ALA A 165 8.31 4.17 -23.38
C ALA A 165 7.83 2.71 -23.20
N LEU A 166 7.68 2.24 -21.97
CA LEU A 166 7.12 0.93 -21.63
C LEU A 166 5.58 0.93 -21.53
N GLY A 167 4.92 2.09 -21.61
CA GLY A 167 3.47 2.22 -21.39
C GLY A 167 3.06 2.05 -19.91
N CYS A 168 4.01 2.13 -18.98
CA CYS A 168 3.78 1.97 -17.53
C CYS A 168 3.68 3.29 -16.79
N CYS A 169 3.70 4.43 -17.49
CA CYS A 169 3.57 5.77 -16.93
C CYS A 169 2.12 6.25 -17.07
N ASP A 170 1.30 5.99 -16.06
CA ASP A 170 -0.07 6.45 -15.98
C ASP A 170 -0.17 7.93 -15.53
N ASP A 171 -1.39 8.47 -15.60
CA ASP A 171 -1.65 9.85 -15.17
C ASP A 171 -1.43 10.05 -13.68
N ASP A 172 -1.66 9.03 -12.84
CA ASP A 172 -1.44 9.10 -11.40
C ASP A 172 0.05 9.26 -11.07
N LEU A 173 0.94 8.54 -11.78
CA LEU A 173 2.38 8.67 -11.61
C LEU A 173 2.87 10.07 -12.02
N ARG A 174 2.45 10.55 -13.21
CA ARG A 174 2.80 11.88 -13.70
C ARG A 174 2.30 12.98 -12.76
N ALA A 175 1.07 12.87 -12.34
CA ALA A 175 0.43 13.79 -11.40
C ALA A 175 1.16 13.81 -10.04
N TYR A 176 1.51 12.64 -9.51
CA TYR A 176 2.23 12.52 -8.24
C TYR A 176 3.61 13.18 -8.30
N ILE A 177 4.42 12.88 -9.31
CA ILE A 177 5.77 13.45 -9.45
C ILE A 177 5.70 14.96 -9.65
N GLY A 178 4.84 15.45 -10.56
CA GLY A 178 4.65 16.88 -10.80
C GLY A 178 4.15 17.61 -9.56
N ALA A 179 3.17 17.07 -8.86
CA ALA A 179 2.65 17.65 -7.61
C ALA A 179 3.72 17.69 -6.51
N SER A 180 4.50 16.62 -6.35
CA SER A 180 5.59 16.55 -5.36
C SER A 180 6.64 17.65 -5.60
N GLU A 181 6.99 17.92 -6.85
CA GLU A 181 7.91 19.00 -7.23
C GLU A 181 7.30 20.38 -6.93
N LEU A 182 6.06 20.64 -7.35
CA LEU A 182 5.37 21.90 -7.15
C LEU A 182 5.13 22.22 -5.65
N LEU A 183 4.74 21.22 -4.87
CA LEU A 183 4.51 21.40 -3.43
C LEU A 183 5.80 21.72 -2.67
N SER A 184 6.94 21.21 -3.11
CA SER A 184 8.25 21.49 -2.52
C SER A 184 8.87 22.82 -3.01
N ALA A 185 8.35 23.41 -4.08
CA ALA A 185 8.86 24.66 -4.63
C ALA A 185 8.53 25.84 -3.71
N PRO A 186 9.39 26.89 -3.64
CA PRO A 186 9.15 28.10 -2.87
C PRO A 186 8.18 29.05 -3.58
N LEU A 187 6.99 28.55 -3.91
CA LEU A 187 5.92 29.30 -4.57
C LEU A 187 4.84 29.72 -3.57
N SER A 188 4.11 30.80 -3.88
CA SER A 188 2.92 31.16 -3.11
C SER A 188 1.84 30.07 -3.21
N THR A 189 0.90 30.03 -2.26
CA THR A 189 -0.18 29.05 -2.28
C THR A 189 -1.05 29.18 -3.54
N GLY A 190 -1.34 30.42 -3.97
CA GLY A 190 -2.11 30.67 -5.20
C GLY A 190 -1.38 30.17 -6.46
N ASP A 191 -0.06 30.43 -6.55
CA ASP A 191 0.74 29.96 -7.67
C ASP A 191 0.83 28.43 -7.70
N LYS A 192 0.94 27.79 -6.52
CA LYS A 192 0.90 26.30 -6.41
C LYS A 192 -0.41 25.74 -6.90
N ILE A 193 -1.53 26.31 -6.50
CA ILE A 193 -2.87 25.88 -6.96
C ILE A 193 -2.97 26.04 -8.49
N THR A 194 -2.55 27.17 -9.03
CA THR A 194 -2.56 27.43 -10.47
C THR A 194 -1.69 26.42 -11.22
N ALA A 195 -0.50 26.16 -10.73
CA ALA A 195 0.40 25.17 -11.32
C ALA A 195 -0.13 23.73 -11.20
N LEU A 196 -0.74 23.34 -10.07
CA LEU A 196 -1.37 22.03 -9.90
C LEU A 196 -2.51 21.80 -10.89
N LYS A 197 -3.24 22.84 -11.28
CA LYS A 197 -4.31 22.76 -12.30
C LYS A 197 -3.79 22.44 -13.72
N THR A 198 -2.51 22.63 -13.99
CA THR A 198 -1.89 22.25 -15.28
C THR A 198 -1.52 20.77 -15.36
N LEU A 199 -1.50 20.06 -14.23
CA LEU A 199 -1.22 18.64 -14.17
C LEU A 199 -2.46 17.81 -14.54
N PRO A 200 -2.30 16.50 -14.84
CA PRO A 200 -3.43 15.59 -14.96
C PRO A 200 -4.31 15.66 -13.71
N GLN A 201 -5.61 15.93 -13.88
CA GLN A 201 -6.55 16.17 -12.78
C GLN A 201 -6.99 14.87 -12.10
N THR A 202 -6.03 14.13 -11.58
CA THR A 202 -6.28 12.89 -10.82
C THR A 202 -6.85 13.20 -9.43
N ALA A 203 -7.40 12.18 -8.77
CA ALA A 203 -7.92 12.32 -7.41
C ALA A 203 -6.87 12.87 -6.43
N LEU A 204 -5.60 12.52 -6.62
CA LEU A 204 -4.49 12.98 -5.79
C LEU A 204 -4.21 14.48 -5.98
N VAL A 205 -4.18 14.98 -7.22
CA VAL A 205 -3.96 16.42 -7.50
C VAL A 205 -5.12 17.23 -6.95
N LYS A 206 -6.36 16.81 -7.16
CA LYS A 206 -7.54 17.44 -6.59
C LYS A 206 -7.49 17.49 -5.07
N ARG A 207 -7.05 16.41 -4.41
CA ARG A 207 -6.82 16.41 -2.97
C ARG A 207 -5.82 17.47 -2.53
N TYR A 208 -4.68 17.61 -3.20
CA TYR A 208 -3.70 18.63 -2.87
C TYR A 208 -4.24 20.07 -3.07
N ILE A 209 -5.05 20.30 -4.10
CA ILE A 209 -5.73 21.58 -4.29
C ILE A 209 -6.67 21.87 -3.11
N CYS A 210 -7.48 20.87 -2.69
CA CYS A 210 -8.36 20.98 -1.54
C CYS A 210 -7.59 21.26 -0.24
N GLU A 211 -6.47 20.57 0.02
CA GLU A 211 -5.62 20.81 1.19
C GLU A 211 -5.04 22.23 1.22
N LEU A 212 -4.60 22.77 0.07
CA LEU A 212 -4.07 24.13 -0.03
C LEU A 212 -5.17 25.18 0.16
N LYS A 213 -6.35 24.95 -0.42
CA LYS A 213 -7.50 25.87 -0.28
C LYS A 213 -8.04 25.86 1.15
N SER A 214 -8.19 24.69 1.76
CA SER A 214 -8.64 24.57 3.15
C SER A 214 -7.71 25.32 4.13
N LYS A 215 -6.39 25.26 3.92
CA LYS A 215 -5.43 26.03 4.71
C LYS A 215 -5.57 27.56 4.54
N ASN A 216 -6.10 28.02 3.42
CA ASN A 216 -6.35 29.43 3.15
C ASN A 216 -7.81 29.85 3.44
N TYR A 217 -8.61 28.97 4.06
CA TYR A 217 -10.06 29.21 4.28
C TYR A 217 -10.86 29.44 3.00
N GLU A 218 -10.39 28.91 1.86
CA GLU A 218 -11.07 28.98 0.57
C GLU A 218 -11.87 27.69 0.33
N LYS A 219 -13.08 27.82 -0.20
CA LYS A 219 -13.90 26.66 -0.60
C LYS A 219 -13.45 26.17 -1.99
N PRO A 220 -13.22 24.86 -2.18
CA PRO A 220 -12.99 24.30 -3.51
C PRO A 220 -14.28 24.34 -4.34
N SER A 221 -14.16 24.43 -5.65
CA SER A 221 -15.30 24.27 -6.58
C SER A 221 -15.59 22.78 -6.81
N ALA A 222 -16.77 22.47 -7.34
CA ALA A 222 -17.23 21.09 -7.56
C ALA A 222 -16.26 20.25 -8.43
N ASP A 223 -15.68 20.86 -9.45
CA ASP A 223 -14.72 20.24 -10.38
C ASP A 223 -13.35 19.95 -9.73
N GLU A 224 -13.01 20.67 -8.66
CA GLU A 224 -11.77 20.50 -7.89
C GLU A 224 -11.89 19.42 -6.81
N LEU A 225 -13.09 18.97 -6.47
CA LEU A 225 -13.28 17.97 -5.44
C LEU A 225 -12.85 16.57 -5.92
N PRO A 226 -11.98 15.88 -5.16
CA PRO A 226 -11.73 14.46 -5.38
C PRO A 226 -12.89 13.61 -4.84
N PRO A 227 -12.88 12.28 -5.10
CA PRO A 227 -13.82 11.37 -4.43
C PRO A 227 -13.76 11.50 -2.90
N LEU A 228 -14.90 11.36 -2.24
CA LEU A 228 -15.04 11.54 -0.78
C LEU A 228 -14.02 10.75 0.03
N GLN A 229 -13.74 9.52 -0.39
CA GLN A 229 -12.72 8.64 0.20
C GLN A 229 -11.26 9.16 0.06
N MET A 230 -11.08 10.29 -0.57
CA MET A 230 -9.79 10.95 -0.74
C MET A 230 -9.74 12.33 -0.09
N CYS A 231 -10.83 12.86 0.46
CA CYS A 231 -10.87 14.25 0.97
C CYS A 231 -11.69 14.47 2.26
N ALA A 232 -12.39 13.46 2.76
CA ALA A 232 -13.25 13.63 3.94
C ALA A 232 -12.50 14.06 5.20
N ASP A 233 -11.21 13.78 5.29
CA ASP A 233 -10.33 14.18 6.41
C ASP A 233 -9.82 15.63 6.32
N ILE A 234 -10.02 16.30 5.17
CA ILE A 234 -9.54 17.68 4.94
C ILE A 234 -10.52 18.71 5.50
N PHE A 235 -11.79 18.37 5.51
CA PHE A 235 -12.88 19.28 5.85
C PHE A 235 -13.47 18.98 7.23
N ASP A 236 -13.97 20.01 7.89
CA ASP A 236 -14.76 19.84 9.10
C ASP A 236 -16.14 19.23 8.79
N LEU A 237 -16.84 18.79 9.83
CA LEU A 237 -18.08 18.05 9.69
C LEU A 237 -19.22 18.91 9.06
N ASP A 238 -19.21 20.23 9.32
CA ASP A 238 -20.23 21.14 8.80
C ASP A 238 -20.02 21.34 7.30
N THR A 239 -18.77 21.62 6.89
CA THR A 239 -18.36 21.73 5.49
C THR A 239 -18.60 20.43 4.72
N LEU A 240 -18.27 19.26 5.31
CA LEU A 240 -18.57 17.96 4.70
C LEU A 240 -20.07 17.77 4.48
N SER A 241 -20.90 18.18 5.44
CA SER A 241 -22.34 18.02 5.32
C SER A 241 -22.96 18.95 4.27
N GLU A 242 -22.38 20.13 4.07
CA GLU A 242 -22.75 21.09 3.03
C GLU A 242 -22.37 20.53 1.64
N PHE A 243 -21.11 20.11 1.46
CA PHE A 243 -20.63 19.53 0.19
C PHE A 243 -21.34 18.24 -0.17
N TRP A 244 -21.73 17.43 0.85
CA TRP A 244 -22.44 16.19 0.63
C TRP A 244 -23.78 16.39 -0.08
N SER A 245 -24.53 17.43 0.28
CA SER A 245 -25.82 17.73 -0.35
C SER A 245 -25.68 18.26 -1.77
N GLU A 246 -24.56 18.94 -2.08
CA GLU A 246 -24.35 19.63 -3.34
C GLU A 246 -23.58 18.82 -4.39
N PHE A 247 -22.55 18.07 -3.98
CA PHE A 247 -21.53 17.56 -4.91
C PHE A 247 -21.38 16.03 -4.92
N PHE A 248 -21.89 15.31 -3.92
CA PHE A 248 -21.75 13.86 -3.84
C PHE A 248 -23.08 13.17 -4.09
N THR A 249 -23.39 12.91 -5.35
CA THR A 249 -24.56 12.09 -5.76
C THR A 249 -24.39 10.64 -5.30
N ASP A 250 -25.51 9.92 -5.18
CA ASP A 250 -25.54 8.54 -4.65
C ASP A 250 -24.79 7.50 -5.51
N GLU A 251 -24.33 7.87 -6.70
CA GLU A 251 -23.68 6.97 -7.66
C GLU A 251 -22.20 6.61 -7.35
N GLN A 252 -21.58 7.22 -6.35
CA GLN A 252 -20.21 6.85 -5.93
C GLN A 252 -20.25 5.57 -5.08
N ASN A 253 -20.31 4.44 -5.75
CA ASN A 253 -20.24 3.11 -5.16
C ASN A 253 -18.95 2.92 -4.34
N GLY A 254 -19.07 2.37 -3.12
CA GLY A 254 -17.95 1.98 -2.27
C GLY A 254 -17.64 2.88 -1.08
N CYS A 255 -18.41 3.96 -0.85
CA CYS A 255 -18.22 4.87 0.29
C CYS A 255 -19.33 4.79 1.34
N GLU A 256 -20.20 3.77 1.31
CA GLU A 256 -21.37 3.67 2.20
C GLU A 256 -21.00 3.75 3.69
N ASN A 257 -19.97 3.03 4.12
CA ASN A 257 -19.53 3.07 5.51
C ASN A 257 -19.01 4.45 5.91
N LEU A 258 -18.25 5.12 5.04
CA LEU A 258 -17.76 6.48 5.27
C LEU A 258 -18.92 7.47 5.34
N LYS A 259 -19.87 7.35 4.41
CA LYS A 259 -21.11 8.13 4.37
C LYS A 259 -21.91 7.96 5.67
N PHE A 260 -22.08 6.73 6.09
CA PHE A 260 -22.80 6.41 7.34
C PHE A 260 -22.08 7.02 8.56
N SER A 261 -20.78 6.89 8.65
CA SER A 261 -19.99 7.45 9.76
C SER A 261 -20.08 8.98 9.82
N ILE A 262 -20.08 9.68 8.67
CA ILE A 262 -20.25 11.13 8.61
C ILE A 262 -21.67 11.54 9.04
N LYS A 263 -22.71 10.86 8.56
CA LYS A 263 -24.11 11.11 8.99
C LYS A 263 -24.28 10.90 10.48
N LEU A 264 -23.72 9.83 11.02
CA LEU A 264 -23.80 9.52 12.44
C LEU A 264 -23.04 10.54 13.30
N ALA A 265 -21.87 11.00 12.84
CA ALA A 265 -21.11 12.06 13.50
C ALA A 265 -21.88 13.38 13.55
N LYS A 266 -22.59 13.73 12.46
CA LYS A 266 -23.45 14.90 12.39
C LYS A 266 -24.61 14.82 13.41
N LEU A 267 -25.31 13.70 13.44
CA LEU A 267 -26.38 13.46 14.41
C LEU A 267 -25.86 13.51 15.86
N ALA A 268 -24.67 12.96 16.11
CA ALA A 268 -24.06 13.02 17.42
C ALA A 268 -23.70 14.46 17.84
N LYS A 269 -23.21 15.28 16.91
CA LYS A 269 -22.92 16.70 17.14
C LYS A 269 -24.20 17.49 17.43
N GLU A 270 -25.27 17.30 16.64
CA GLU A 270 -26.56 17.95 16.82
C GLU A 270 -27.21 17.61 18.17
N ASN A 271 -26.94 16.40 18.70
CA ASN A 271 -27.50 15.94 19.97
C ASN A 271 -26.50 16.08 21.15
N ASN A 272 -25.40 16.80 20.99
CA ASN A 272 -24.36 16.99 22.01
C ASN A 272 -23.85 15.69 22.66
N LEU A 273 -23.64 14.64 21.85
CA LEU A 273 -23.18 13.32 22.32
C LEU A 273 -21.65 13.19 22.41
N GLY A 274 -20.88 14.24 22.09
CA GLY A 274 -19.43 14.22 22.19
C GLY A 274 -18.77 13.12 21.36
N ALA A 275 -19.11 13.01 20.09
CA ALA A 275 -18.50 12.05 19.18
C ALA A 275 -17.63 12.75 18.14
N LYS A 276 -16.48 12.14 17.83
CA LYS A 276 -15.50 12.62 16.86
C LYS A 276 -15.25 11.58 15.79
N LEU A 277 -15.05 12.03 14.54
CA LEU A 277 -14.58 11.17 13.44
C LEU A 277 -13.09 10.91 13.59
N GLU A 278 -12.72 9.65 13.56
CA GLU A 278 -11.34 9.19 13.45
C GLU A 278 -11.14 8.56 12.07
N PHE A 279 -10.13 9.06 11.35
CA PHE A 279 -9.84 8.61 9.99
C PHE A 279 -8.70 7.60 9.99
N LYS A 280 -8.83 6.58 9.15
CA LYS A 280 -7.81 5.57 8.87
C LYS A 280 -7.58 5.47 7.38
N TYR A 281 -6.34 5.23 7.00
CA TYR A 281 -5.93 5.17 5.60
C TYR A 281 -5.42 3.78 5.29
N THR A 282 -6.10 3.10 4.37
CA THR A 282 -5.77 1.73 3.96
C THR A 282 -5.19 1.73 2.55
N CYS A 283 -4.04 1.10 2.37
CA CYS A 283 -3.49 0.89 1.04
C CYS A 283 -4.27 -0.20 0.30
N LEU A 284 -4.86 0.13 -0.85
CA LEU A 284 -5.63 -0.83 -1.66
C LEU A 284 -4.77 -1.96 -2.23
N ALA A 285 -3.46 -1.73 -2.43
CA ALA A 285 -2.54 -2.71 -2.99
C ALA A 285 -2.06 -3.74 -1.96
N CYS A 286 -1.61 -3.31 -0.78
CA CYS A 286 -1.02 -4.20 0.23
C CYS A 286 -1.84 -4.31 1.53
N LYS A 287 -3.00 -3.66 1.61
CA LYS A 287 -3.93 -3.65 2.74
C LYS A 287 -3.31 -3.18 4.07
N ASN A 288 -2.20 -2.43 4.00
CA ASN A 288 -1.60 -1.85 5.19
C ASN A 288 -2.40 -0.62 5.63
N GLU A 289 -2.70 -0.55 6.93
CA GLU A 289 -3.40 0.57 7.54
C GLU A 289 -2.41 1.55 8.15
N LEU A 290 -2.67 2.84 8.00
CA LEU A 290 -1.85 3.93 8.53
C LEU A 290 -2.75 5.02 9.13
N PRO A 291 -2.28 5.70 10.17
CA PRO A 291 -3.06 6.78 10.82
C PRO A 291 -3.02 8.11 10.05
N LEU A 292 -2.12 8.25 9.08
CA LEU A 292 -1.92 9.47 8.30
C LEU A 292 -2.06 9.18 6.81
N PHE A 293 -2.52 10.19 6.07
CA PHE A 293 -2.60 10.13 4.62
C PHE A 293 -1.21 9.91 3.99
N PHE A 294 -1.19 9.14 2.93
CA PHE A 294 0.00 8.88 2.13
C PHE A 294 -0.34 8.89 0.63
N ALA A 295 0.39 9.65 -0.14
CA ALA A 295 0.30 9.61 -1.60
C ALA A 295 1.03 8.40 -2.19
N ARG A 296 2.13 7.97 -1.54
CA ARG A 296 2.86 6.73 -1.84
C ARG A 296 2.89 5.85 -0.59
N CYS A 297 2.45 4.61 -0.71
CA CYS A 297 2.45 3.66 0.41
C CYS A 297 3.88 3.36 0.89
N PRO A 298 4.20 3.54 2.19
CA PRO A 298 5.55 3.27 2.71
C PRO A 298 5.91 1.78 2.70
N LYS A 299 4.91 0.88 2.70
CA LYS A 299 5.15 -0.56 2.70
C LYS A 299 5.39 -1.13 1.30
N CYS A 300 4.52 -0.85 0.33
CA CYS A 300 4.61 -1.43 -1.01
C CYS A 300 5.04 -0.44 -2.09
N LEU A 301 5.26 0.84 -1.75
CA LEU A 301 5.68 1.94 -2.61
C LEU A 301 4.68 2.29 -3.74
N LYS A 302 3.49 1.68 -3.77
CA LYS A 302 2.44 2.00 -4.74
C LYS A 302 1.92 3.42 -4.53
N ILE A 303 1.73 4.16 -5.62
CA ILE A 303 1.22 5.54 -5.64
C ILE A 303 -0.30 5.52 -5.76
N ALA A 304 -0.96 6.57 -5.26
CA ALA A 304 -2.41 6.83 -5.36
C ALA A 304 -3.31 5.64 -4.98
N SER A 305 -2.81 4.71 -4.17
CA SER A 305 -3.52 3.48 -3.78
C SER A 305 -4.12 3.56 -2.37
N VAL A 306 -4.47 4.75 -1.92
CA VAL A 306 -5.04 4.98 -0.59
C VAL A 306 -6.55 5.02 -0.64
N LYS A 307 -7.20 4.40 0.36
CA LYS A 307 -8.62 4.53 0.67
C LYS A 307 -8.76 5.02 2.10
N LEU A 308 -9.58 6.02 2.30
CA LEU A 308 -9.92 6.57 3.60
C LEU A 308 -11.19 5.87 4.12
N ASP A 309 -11.12 5.41 5.35
CA ASP A 309 -12.26 4.93 6.12
C ASP A 309 -12.38 5.77 7.40
N ALA A 310 -13.60 5.97 7.91
CA ALA A 310 -13.84 6.72 9.13
C ALA A 310 -14.62 5.88 10.14
N THR A 311 -14.24 6.03 11.40
CA THR A 311 -14.95 5.46 12.56
C THR A 311 -15.32 6.55 13.55
N LEU A 312 -16.41 6.35 14.29
CA LEU A 312 -16.79 7.23 15.37
C LEU A 312 -16.05 6.83 16.65
N ARG A 313 -15.50 7.83 17.31
CA ARG A 313 -14.91 7.67 18.65
C ARG A 313 -15.57 8.64 19.62
N GLN A 314 -15.67 8.24 20.87
CA GLN A 314 -16.12 9.13 21.92
C GLN A 314 -15.03 10.18 22.17
N ASP A 315 -15.42 11.46 22.23
CA ASP A 315 -14.52 12.56 22.55
C ASP A 315 -14.27 12.58 24.07
N GLU A 316 -13.07 12.17 24.47
CA GLU A 316 -12.68 12.09 25.88
C GLU A 316 -12.71 13.47 26.57
N SER A 317 -12.55 14.57 25.83
CA SER A 317 -12.65 15.93 26.36
C SER A 317 -14.08 16.28 26.84
N PHE A 318 -15.09 15.64 26.24
CA PHE A 318 -16.50 15.86 26.59
C PHE A 318 -16.93 15.14 27.87
N SER A 319 -16.25 14.06 28.25
CA SER A 319 -16.49 13.32 29.49
C SER A 319 -15.93 14.05 30.72
N GLN A 320 -14.88 14.84 30.57
CA GLN A 320 -14.29 15.63 31.66
C GLN A 320 -15.15 16.86 32.03
N GLN A 321 -15.82 17.48 31.06
CA GLN A 321 -16.72 18.61 31.34
C GLN A 321 -18.04 18.23 32.03
N LYS A 322 -18.49 16.97 31.93
CA LYS A 322 -19.67 16.46 32.66
C LYS A 322 -19.39 15.98 34.09
N GLY A 323 -18.12 15.82 34.47
CA GLY A 323 -17.72 15.43 35.82
C GLY A 323 -17.56 16.62 36.81
N ASP A 324 -17.52 17.85 36.27
CA ASP A 324 -17.33 19.08 37.06
C ASP A 324 -18.65 19.88 37.22
N MET A 325 -19.80 19.32 36.87
CA MET A 325 -21.14 19.83 37.22
C MET A 325 -21.84 18.89 38.23
#